data_f45b56b86acd880943851c625eef8dd0
#
_entry.id   f45b56b86acd880943851c625eef8dd0
#
_cell.length_a   1.000
_cell.length_b   1.000
_cell.length_c   1.000
_cell.angle_alpha   90.00
_cell.angle_beta   90.00
_cell.angle_gamma   90.00
#
_symmetry.space_group_name_H-M   'P 1'
#
loop_
_entity.id
_entity.type
_entity.pdbx_description
1 polymer ?
#
loop_
_entity_poly.entity_id
_entity_poly.type
_entity_poly.pdbx_seq_one_letter_code
_entity_poly.pdbx_strand_id
1 'polypeptide(L)'
;MQEKKTALSAGASGIVGRGIAERLVGDGWRVLCASRSGGGHLPGTEGVAVDLLDAEACARAVAPHAGITHVFHAAFQPAPSRAAEVAPNLAMLRNVVEAVQQASPALRKVVLVTGAKFYGIQWGASSTPCRESDPRQLPPNFYYDQEDWLREASRSARWRWVNLIPPFVSGYAVGNPMNLVLGIGLYAAVCKELGMPLRFPGSVGAYEALHQIADARQIGAAAAWAADAPAAEDEAFNVT
;
A
#
# COMPACT_ATOMS: atom_id res chain seq x y z
N MET A 1 -22.49 18.16 -13.06
CA MET A 1 -22.36 17.35 -11.82
C MET A 1 -21.01 16.62 -11.91
N GLN A 2 -20.12 16.86 -10.97
CA GLN A 2 -18.87 16.13 -10.92
C GLN A 2 -19.19 14.68 -10.54
N GLU A 3 -18.73 13.72 -11.34
CA GLU A 3 -18.97 12.29 -11.09
C GLU A 3 -18.37 11.90 -9.75
N LYS A 4 -19.18 11.32 -8.86
CA LYS A 4 -18.74 10.99 -7.50
C LYS A 4 -17.73 9.83 -7.57
N LYS A 5 -16.49 10.10 -7.24
CA LYS A 5 -15.42 9.09 -7.22
C LYS A 5 -15.65 8.11 -6.09
N THR A 6 -15.51 6.82 -6.40
CA THR A 6 -15.61 5.74 -5.42
C THR A 6 -14.32 4.94 -5.43
N ALA A 7 -13.68 4.84 -4.27
CA ALA A 7 -12.46 4.08 -4.05
C ALA A 7 -12.74 2.77 -3.32
N LEU A 8 -12.10 1.69 -3.74
CA LEU A 8 -11.93 0.48 -2.94
C LEU A 8 -10.49 0.45 -2.41
N SER A 9 -10.32 0.54 -1.09
CA SER A 9 -9.02 0.50 -0.43
C SER A 9 -8.80 -0.86 0.22
N ALA A 10 -7.87 -1.64 -0.33
CA ALA A 10 -7.39 -2.90 0.23
C ALA A 10 -6.20 -2.64 1.16
N GLY A 11 -6.29 -3.07 2.42
CA GLY A 11 -5.28 -2.81 3.44
C GLY A 11 -5.53 -1.53 4.26
N ALA A 12 -6.74 -1.00 4.27
CA ALA A 12 -7.11 0.24 4.99
C ALA A 12 -6.92 0.18 6.52
N SER A 13 -6.74 -1.00 7.11
CA SER A 13 -6.37 -1.16 8.53
C SER A 13 -4.89 -0.90 8.81
N GLY A 14 -4.02 -0.94 7.79
CA GLY A 14 -2.60 -0.64 7.91
C GLY A 14 -2.29 0.86 7.84
N ILE A 15 -1.05 1.23 8.15
CA ILE A 15 -0.59 2.64 8.19
C ILE A 15 -0.83 3.34 6.85
N VAL A 16 -0.39 2.73 5.75
CA VAL A 16 -0.49 3.28 4.40
C VAL A 16 -1.95 3.37 3.94
N GLY A 17 -2.67 2.25 3.99
CA GLY A 17 -4.05 2.21 3.54
C GLY A 17 -4.97 3.14 4.33
N ARG A 18 -4.69 3.30 5.64
CA ARG A 18 -5.38 4.28 6.47
C ARG A 18 -5.12 5.71 6.02
N GLY A 19 -3.86 6.09 5.81
CA GLY A 19 -3.49 7.43 5.32
C GLY A 19 -4.13 7.75 3.96
N ILE A 20 -4.20 6.77 3.06
CA ILE A 20 -4.91 6.91 1.79
C ILE A 20 -6.42 7.11 2.02
N ALA A 21 -7.06 6.26 2.82
CA ALA A 21 -8.50 6.34 3.06
C ALA A 21 -8.90 7.66 3.74
N GLU A 22 -8.15 8.13 4.75
CA GLU A 22 -8.37 9.42 5.41
C GLU A 22 -8.27 10.59 4.42
N ARG A 23 -7.28 10.57 3.53
CA ARG A 23 -7.13 11.59 2.50
C ARG A 23 -8.29 11.59 1.53
N LEU A 24 -8.68 10.44 1.01
CA LEU A 24 -9.77 10.33 0.03
C LEU A 24 -11.13 10.75 0.63
N VAL A 25 -11.40 10.40 1.90
CA VAL A 25 -12.58 10.89 2.61
C VAL A 25 -12.54 12.41 2.73
N GLY A 26 -11.39 12.99 3.10
CA GLY A 26 -11.19 14.44 3.16
C GLY A 26 -11.43 15.15 1.84
N ASP A 27 -11.12 14.50 0.73
CA ASP A 27 -11.34 14.99 -0.63
C ASP A 27 -12.78 14.71 -1.15
N GLY A 28 -13.67 14.17 -0.31
CA GLY A 28 -15.08 13.96 -0.62
C GLY A 28 -15.37 12.67 -1.44
N TRP A 29 -14.44 11.72 -1.51
CA TRP A 29 -14.68 10.44 -2.17
C TRP A 29 -15.58 9.54 -1.32
N ARG A 30 -16.30 8.65 -1.96
CA ARG A 30 -16.86 7.47 -1.31
C ARG A 30 -15.75 6.42 -1.17
N VAL A 31 -15.47 5.98 0.05
CA VAL A 31 -14.37 5.06 0.33
C VAL A 31 -14.89 3.77 0.93
N LEU A 32 -14.66 2.66 0.21
CA LEU A 32 -14.92 1.30 0.63
C LEU A 32 -13.62 0.70 1.18
N CYS A 33 -13.62 0.22 2.42
CA CYS A 33 -12.45 -0.35 3.08
C CYS A 33 -12.59 -1.88 3.11
N ALA A 34 -11.84 -2.57 2.24
CA ALA A 34 -11.80 -4.03 2.19
C ALA A 34 -10.92 -4.58 3.30
N SER A 35 -11.49 -5.41 4.17
CA SER A 35 -10.78 -6.09 5.25
C SER A 35 -11.51 -7.36 5.66
N ARG A 36 -10.82 -8.30 6.30
CA ARG A 36 -11.41 -9.56 6.79
C ARG A 36 -12.52 -9.34 7.82
N SER A 37 -12.40 -8.34 8.65
CA SER A 37 -13.41 -8.00 9.66
C SER A 37 -14.59 -7.19 9.14
N GLY A 38 -14.48 -6.61 7.94
CA GLY A 38 -15.51 -5.73 7.39
C GLY A 38 -15.73 -4.43 8.18
N GLY A 39 -14.92 -4.17 9.21
CA GLY A 39 -15.07 -2.99 10.04
C GLY A 39 -14.60 -1.73 9.31
N GLY A 40 -15.50 -0.74 9.19
CA GLY A 40 -15.13 0.63 8.85
C GLY A 40 -14.44 1.27 10.05
N HIS A 41 -13.12 1.10 10.14
CA HIS A 41 -12.34 1.64 11.26
C HIS A 41 -12.07 3.14 11.15
N LEU A 42 -12.56 3.76 10.09
CA LEU A 42 -12.36 5.17 9.79
C LEU A 42 -13.70 5.88 9.62
N PRO A 43 -13.91 7.02 10.31
CA PRO A 43 -15.08 7.85 10.06
C PRO A 43 -15.22 8.21 8.58
N GLY A 44 -16.43 8.11 8.06
CA GLY A 44 -16.71 8.44 6.65
C GLY A 44 -16.37 7.34 5.64
N THR A 45 -15.96 6.16 6.08
CA THR A 45 -15.74 4.98 5.21
C THR A 45 -16.83 3.92 5.38
N GLU A 46 -16.99 3.08 4.37
CA GLU A 46 -17.85 1.91 4.37
C GLU A 46 -16.98 0.64 4.46
N GLY A 47 -17.30 -0.28 5.37
CA GLY A 47 -16.59 -1.55 5.49
C GLY A 47 -17.08 -2.59 4.49
N VAL A 48 -16.15 -3.30 3.87
CA VAL A 48 -16.40 -4.46 3.01
C VAL A 48 -15.69 -5.68 3.59
N ALA A 49 -16.47 -6.64 4.11
CA ALA A 49 -15.93 -7.86 4.69
C ALA A 49 -15.48 -8.81 3.57
N VAL A 50 -14.18 -9.06 3.46
CA VAL A 50 -13.62 -9.93 2.44
C VAL A 50 -12.24 -10.46 2.80
N ASP A 51 -11.98 -11.73 2.54
CA ASP A 51 -10.63 -12.27 2.44
C ASP A 51 -10.15 -12.10 1.00
N LEU A 52 -9.12 -11.30 0.81
CA LEU A 52 -8.56 -11.03 -0.53
C LEU A 52 -7.87 -12.24 -1.17
N LEU A 53 -7.59 -13.29 -0.39
CA LEU A 53 -7.05 -14.56 -0.91
C LEU A 53 -8.13 -15.42 -1.57
N ASP A 54 -9.41 -15.17 -1.27
CA ASP A 54 -10.55 -15.88 -1.86
C ASP A 54 -11.14 -15.05 -3.02
N ALA A 55 -10.90 -15.51 -4.25
CA ALA A 55 -11.38 -14.83 -5.46
C ALA A 55 -12.92 -14.75 -5.53
N GLU A 56 -13.60 -15.81 -5.11
CA GLU A 56 -15.07 -15.83 -5.12
C GLU A 56 -15.65 -14.91 -4.03
N ALA A 57 -15.00 -14.84 -2.85
CA ALA A 57 -15.37 -13.88 -1.83
C ALA A 57 -15.19 -12.45 -2.32
N CYS A 58 -14.08 -12.14 -3.03
CA CYS A 58 -13.87 -10.84 -3.64
C CYS A 58 -14.98 -10.50 -4.64
N ALA A 59 -15.33 -11.41 -5.52
CA ALA A 59 -16.40 -11.20 -6.49
C ALA A 59 -17.75 -10.94 -5.80
N ARG A 60 -18.11 -11.74 -4.80
CA ARG A 60 -19.36 -11.55 -4.03
C ARG A 60 -19.38 -10.23 -3.27
N ALA A 61 -18.27 -9.85 -2.63
CA ALA A 61 -18.18 -8.64 -1.83
C ALA A 61 -18.22 -7.36 -2.67
N VAL A 62 -17.68 -7.40 -3.88
CA VAL A 62 -17.61 -6.24 -4.77
C VAL A 62 -18.88 -6.08 -5.63
N ALA A 63 -19.61 -7.16 -5.92
CA ALA A 63 -20.78 -7.15 -6.79
C ALA A 63 -21.83 -6.05 -6.49
N PRO A 64 -22.13 -5.68 -5.23
CA PRO A 64 -23.05 -4.59 -4.91
C PRO A 64 -22.52 -3.18 -5.24
N HIS A 65 -21.25 -3.05 -5.64
CA HIS A 65 -20.55 -1.77 -5.75
C HIS A 65 -20.12 -1.43 -7.19
N ALA A 66 -21.05 -1.50 -8.14
CA ALA A 66 -20.80 -1.27 -9.57
C ALA A 66 -20.24 0.12 -9.95
N GLY A 67 -20.16 1.05 -9.01
CA GLY A 67 -19.64 2.42 -9.21
C GLY A 67 -18.21 2.64 -8.72
N ILE A 68 -17.44 1.58 -8.43
CA ILE A 68 -16.03 1.73 -8.04
C ILE A 68 -15.22 2.25 -9.23
N THR A 69 -14.57 3.40 -9.04
CA THR A 69 -13.77 4.06 -10.08
C THR A 69 -12.27 3.82 -9.90
N HIS A 70 -11.83 3.54 -8.68
CA HIS A 70 -10.42 3.37 -8.34
C HIS A 70 -10.22 2.25 -7.31
N VAL A 71 -9.13 1.51 -7.47
CA VAL A 71 -8.64 0.54 -6.49
C VAL A 71 -7.31 1.04 -5.92
N PHE A 72 -7.20 1.09 -4.60
CA PHE A 72 -5.95 1.36 -3.89
C PHE A 72 -5.52 0.10 -3.16
N HIS A 73 -4.36 -0.45 -3.51
CA HIS A 73 -3.88 -1.70 -2.94
C HIS A 73 -2.62 -1.48 -2.11
N ALA A 74 -2.78 -1.58 -0.79
CA ALA A 74 -1.72 -1.52 0.20
C ALA A 74 -1.79 -2.73 1.17
N ALA A 75 -2.49 -3.79 0.77
CA ALA A 75 -2.58 -5.01 1.57
C ALA A 75 -1.29 -5.82 1.47
N PHE A 76 -0.88 -6.40 2.59
CA PHE A 76 0.30 -7.27 2.69
C PHE A 76 0.01 -8.48 3.56
N GLN A 77 0.40 -9.65 3.06
CA GLN A 77 0.38 -10.91 3.79
C GLN A 77 1.82 -11.38 4.01
N PRO A 78 2.31 -11.38 5.28
CA PRO A 78 3.62 -11.94 5.58
C PRO A 78 3.63 -13.45 5.39
N ALA A 79 4.80 -13.99 5.02
CA ALA A 79 5.02 -15.43 4.90
C ALA A 79 6.42 -15.79 5.45
N PRO A 80 6.72 -17.09 5.70
CA PRO A 80 7.98 -17.50 6.30
C PRO A 80 9.24 -17.19 5.46
N SER A 81 9.08 -16.96 4.19
CA SER A 81 10.17 -16.57 3.29
C SER A 81 9.69 -15.64 2.19
N ARG A 82 10.60 -14.91 1.58
CA ARG A 82 10.30 -14.03 0.44
C ARG A 82 9.69 -14.75 -0.75
N ALA A 83 10.16 -15.97 -1.04
CA ALA A 83 9.55 -16.79 -2.08
C ALA A 83 8.09 -17.15 -1.75
N ALA A 84 7.81 -17.45 -0.49
CA ALA A 84 6.46 -17.75 -0.02
C ALA A 84 5.55 -16.50 0.03
N GLU A 85 6.11 -15.28 0.08
CA GLU A 85 5.34 -14.04 0.02
C GLU A 85 4.76 -13.76 -1.38
N VAL A 86 5.36 -14.29 -2.45
CA VAL A 86 4.98 -13.95 -3.84
C VAL A 86 3.54 -14.34 -4.13
N ALA A 87 3.20 -15.61 -4.01
CA ALA A 87 1.90 -16.13 -4.42
C ALA A 87 0.72 -15.47 -3.68
N PRO A 88 0.70 -15.35 -2.33
CA PRO A 88 -0.42 -14.75 -1.63
C PRO A 88 -0.56 -13.25 -1.90
N ASN A 89 0.55 -12.50 -1.98
CA ASN A 89 0.47 -11.05 -2.22
C ASN A 89 0.06 -10.71 -3.65
N LEU A 90 0.51 -11.50 -4.64
CA LEU A 90 0.02 -11.39 -6.01
C LEU A 90 -1.47 -11.76 -6.10
N ALA A 91 -1.90 -12.86 -5.45
CA ALA A 91 -3.29 -13.30 -5.46
C ALA A 91 -4.23 -12.23 -4.89
N MET A 92 -3.89 -11.60 -3.77
CA MET A 92 -4.72 -10.54 -3.18
C MET A 92 -4.95 -9.37 -4.14
N LEU A 93 -3.90 -8.93 -4.85
CA LEU A 93 -4.03 -7.86 -5.85
C LEU A 93 -4.92 -8.29 -7.01
N ARG A 94 -4.63 -9.46 -7.59
CA ARG A 94 -5.40 -10.00 -8.73
C ARG A 94 -6.87 -10.14 -8.40
N ASN A 95 -7.19 -10.83 -7.32
CA ASN A 95 -8.55 -11.13 -6.94
C ASN A 95 -9.40 -9.87 -6.77
N VAL A 96 -8.87 -8.84 -6.10
CA VAL A 96 -9.62 -7.60 -5.90
C VAL A 96 -9.77 -6.79 -7.19
N VAL A 97 -8.72 -6.70 -8.01
CA VAL A 97 -8.79 -5.92 -9.27
C VAL A 97 -9.69 -6.62 -10.28
N GLU A 98 -9.56 -7.94 -10.45
CA GLU A 98 -10.42 -8.72 -11.34
C GLU A 98 -11.89 -8.65 -10.92
N ALA A 99 -12.19 -8.76 -9.60
CA ALA A 99 -13.53 -8.61 -9.07
C ALA A 99 -14.12 -7.22 -9.38
N VAL A 100 -13.35 -6.15 -9.16
CA VAL A 100 -13.79 -4.78 -9.47
C VAL A 100 -13.97 -4.58 -10.97
N GLN A 101 -13.05 -5.07 -11.80
CA GLN A 101 -13.14 -4.97 -13.25
C GLN A 101 -14.40 -5.63 -13.81
N GLN A 102 -14.80 -6.76 -13.22
CA GLN A 102 -16.03 -7.48 -13.61
C GLN A 102 -17.29 -6.75 -13.15
N ALA A 103 -17.30 -6.23 -11.92
CA ALA A 103 -18.48 -5.63 -11.31
C ALA A 103 -18.67 -4.15 -11.68
N SER A 104 -17.59 -3.42 -11.99
CA SER A 104 -17.64 -1.99 -12.23
C SER A 104 -17.00 -1.58 -13.56
N PRO A 105 -17.80 -1.29 -14.59
CA PRO A 105 -17.30 -0.73 -15.86
C PRO A 105 -16.69 0.68 -15.68
N ALA A 106 -16.90 1.30 -14.54
CA ALA A 106 -16.39 2.62 -14.19
C ALA A 106 -14.94 2.62 -13.70
N LEU A 107 -14.31 1.45 -13.51
CA LEU A 107 -12.91 1.36 -13.06
C LEU A 107 -11.98 2.06 -14.06
N ARG A 108 -11.20 3.01 -13.54
CA ARG A 108 -10.28 3.86 -14.32
C ARG A 108 -8.82 3.68 -13.93
N LYS A 109 -8.55 3.47 -12.63
CA LYS A 109 -7.17 3.39 -12.16
C LYS A 109 -6.99 2.44 -10.99
N VAL A 110 -5.85 1.73 -11.00
CA VAL A 110 -5.36 0.90 -9.91
C VAL A 110 -4.08 1.52 -9.37
N VAL A 111 -4.09 1.94 -8.10
CA VAL A 111 -2.93 2.47 -7.40
C VAL A 111 -2.38 1.36 -6.49
N LEU A 112 -1.23 0.84 -6.86
CA LEU A 112 -0.46 -0.10 -6.05
C LEU A 112 0.48 0.69 -5.15
N VAL A 113 0.61 0.28 -3.88
CA VAL A 113 1.67 0.79 -3.01
C VAL A 113 2.61 -0.35 -2.68
N THR A 114 3.86 -0.21 -3.08
CA THR A 114 4.95 -1.14 -2.80
C THR A 114 5.82 -0.62 -1.64
N GLY A 115 7.10 -0.51 -1.81
CA GLY A 115 8.01 0.05 -0.81
C GLY A 115 9.47 -0.13 -1.16
N ALA A 116 10.37 0.37 -0.32
CA ALA A 116 11.81 0.42 -0.59
C ALA A 116 12.47 -0.94 -0.88
N LYS A 117 11.84 -2.07 -0.50
CA LYS A 117 12.28 -3.41 -0.95
C LYS A 117 12.27 -3.56 -2.47
N PHE A 118 11.56 -2.68 -3.19
CA PHE A 118 11.62 -2.60 -4.65
C PHE A 118 13.05 -2.37 -5.16
N TYR A 119 13.86 -1.63 -4.39
CA TYR A 119 15.27 -1.36 -4.69
C TYR A 119 16.26 -2.35 -4.08
N GLY A 120 15.77 -3.44 -3.51
CA GLY A 120 16.64 -4.49 -2.97
C GLY A 120 17.35 -4.12 -1.66
N ILE A 121 16.88 -3.13 -0.91
CA ILE A 121 17.48 -2.70 0.38
C ILE A 121 17.65 -3.84 1.37
N GLN A 122 16.89 -4.89 1.23
CA GLN A 122 16.96 -6.10 2.06
C GLN A 122 18.19 -6.98 1.75
N TRP A 123 18.90 -6.73 0.67
CA TRP A 123 20.11 -7.45 0.29
C TRP A 123 21.39 -6.71 0.66
N GLY A 124 21.28 -5.46 1.08
CA GLY A 124 22.40 -4.61 1.44
C GLY A 124 22.21 -3.16 1.01
N ALA A 125 23.31 -2.44 0.88
CA ALA A 125 23.29 -1.05 0.44
C ALA A 125 22.74 -0.94 -1.00
N SER A 126 21.81 -0.03 -1.20
CA SER A 126 21.29 0.36 -2.51
C SER A 126 21.91 1.69 -2.97
N SER A 127 21.77 2.00 -4.23
CA SER A 127 22.12 3.33 -4.76
C SER A 127 21.36 4.43 -4.02
N THR A 128 22.05 5.54 -3.74
CA THR A 128 21.44 6.70 -3.07
C THR A 128 21.71 7.94 -3.90
N PRO A 129 20.66 8.64 -4.37
CA PRO A 129 19.23 8.32 -4.26
C PRO A 129 18.81 7.14 -5.15
N CYS A 130 17.83 6.34 -4.71
CA CYS A 130 17.15 5.36 -5.57
C CYS A 130 16.29 6.09 -6.61
N ARG A 131 16.26 5.56 -7.83
CA ARG A 131 15.47 6.11 -8.94
C ARG A 131 14.52 5.04 -9.47
N GLU A 132 13.36 5.46 -9.95
CA GLU A 132 12.35 4.55 -10.52
C GLU A 132 12.89 3.79 -11.75
N SER A 133 13.90 4.34 -12.42
CA SER A 133 14.61 3.73 -13.54
C SER A 133 15.73 2.76 -13.13
N ASP A 134 16.01 2.61 -11.83
CA ASP A 134 17.05 1.70 -11.38
C ASP A 134 16.68 0.24 -11.73
N PRO A 135 17.66 -0.59 -12.09
CA PRO A 135 17.40 -1.98 -12.46
C PRO A 135 16.84 -2.76 -11.27
N ARG A 136 15.87 -3.63 -11.55
CA ARG A 136 15.35 -4.55 -10.56
C ARG A 136 16.43 -5.47 -10.02
N GLN A 137 16.36 -5.74 -8.72
CA GLN A 137 17.29 -6.61 -8.03
C GLN A 137 16.87 -8.08 -8.17
N LEU A 138 17.71 -9.00 -7.63
CA LEU A 138 17.45 -10.43 -7.69
C LEU A 138 16.10 -10.81 -7.06
N PRO A 139 15.29 -11.66 -7.74
CA PRO A 139 14.07 -12.22 -7.17
C PRO A 139 14.42 -13.24 -6.05
N PRO A 140 13.44 -13.63 -5.21
CA PRO A 140 12.04 -13.28 -5.29
C PRO A 140 11.71 -11.93 -4.64
N ASN A 141 10.82 -11.16 -5.28
CA ASN A 141 10.27 -9.94 -4.73
C ASN A 141 8.85 -9.74 -5.27
N PHE A 142 7.85 -9.98 -4.45
CA PHE A 142 6.44 -9.93 -4.85
C PHE A 142 5.99 -8.57 -5.40
N TYR A 143 6.70 -7.49 -5.12
CA TYR A 143 6.43 -6.18 -5.72
C TYR A 143 6.63 -6.19 -7.24
N TYR A 144 7.62 -6.96 -7.71
CA TYR A 144 7.86 -7.10 -9.15
C TYR A 144 6.74 -7.90 -9.81
N ASP A 145 6.32 -9.01 -9.18
CA ASP A 145 5.24 -9.85 -9.69
C ASP A 145 3.91 -9.08 -9.74
N GLN A 146 3.64 -8.25 -8.73
CA GLN A 146 2.47 -7.38 -8.69
C GLN A 146 2.49 -6.31 -9.80
N GLU A 147 3.61 -5.62 -9.99
CA GLU A 147 3.73 -4.61 -11.03
C GLU A 147 3.68 -5.23 -12.44
N ASP A 148 4.36 -6.37 -12.65
CA ASP A 148 4.34 -7.07 -13.94
C ASP A 148 2.93 -7.53 -14.30
N TRP A 149 2.18 -8.03 -13.32
CA TRP A 149 0.78 -8.39 -13.54
C TRP A 149 -0.08 -7.17 -13.89
N LEU A 150 0.08 -6.03 -13.21
CA LEU A 150 -0.64 -4.79 -13.55
C LEU A 150 -0.31 -4.32 -14.96
N ARG A 151 0.98 -4.33 -15.33
CA ARG A 151 1.44 -3.97 -16.69
C ARG A 151 0.78 -4.83 -17.76
N GLU A 152 0.71 -6.14 -17.53
CA GLU A 152 0.10 -7.05 -18.50
C GLU A 152 -1.43 -6.91 -18.54
N ALA A 153 -2.09 -6.91 -17.37
CA ALA A 153 -3.54 -6.86 -17.28
C ALA A 153 -4.11 -5.53 -17.83
N SER A 154 -3.40 -4.42 -17.64
CA SER A 154 -3.86 -3.10 -18.12
C SER A 154 -3.84 -2.94 -19.64
N ARG A 155 -3.03 -3.73 -20.37
CA ARG A 155 -2.90 -3.62 -21.85
C ARG A 155 -4.24 -3.76 -22.59
N SER A 156 -5.10 -4.64 -22.11
CA SER A 156 -6.41 -4.89 -22.68
C SER A 156 -7.57 -4.30 -21.87
N ALA A 157 -7.25 -3.67 -20.73
CA ALA A 157 -8.24 -3.11 -19.83
C ALA A 157 -8.57 -1.63 -20.17
N ARG A 158 -9.66 -1.13 -19.57
CA ARG A 158 -10.04 0.29 -19.64
C ARG A 158 -9.39 1.13 -18.56
N TRP A 159 -8.74 0.49 -17.56
CA TRP A 159 -8.06 1.15 -16.47
C TRP A 159 -6.55 1.20 -16.70
N ARG A 160 -5.90 2.13 -16.00
CA ARG A 160 -4.45 2.30 -15.94
C ARG A 160 -3.96 2.01 -14.53
N TRP A 161 -2.67 1.82 -14.38
CA TRP A 161 -2.06 1.56 -13.08
C TRP A 161 -1.07 2.66 -12.69
N VAL A 162 -0.77 2.72 -11.40
CA VAL A 162 0.33 3.52 -10.82
C VAL A 162 0.96 2.71 -9.71
N ASN A 163 2.29 2.72 -9.60
CA ASN A 163 3.01 2.15 -8.47
C ASN A 163 3.63 3.26 -7.63
N LEU A 164 3.26 3.37 -6.36
CA LEU A 164 3.88 4.28 -5.40
C LEU A 164 4.89 3.51 -4.54
N ILE A 165 6.11 4.03 -4.44
CA ILE A 165 7.23 3.38 -3.78
C ILE A 165 7.69 4.23 -2.58
N PRO A 166 7.01 4.16 -1.42
CA PRO A 166 7.48 4.83 -0.22
C PRO A 166 8.67 4.10 0.41
N PRO A 167 9.55 4.81 1.14
CA PRO A 167 10.59 4.19 1.97
C PRO A 167 9.99 3.59 3.25
N PHE A 168 10.65 3.77 4.41
CA PHE A 168 10.03 3.44 5.68
C PHE A 168 8.84 4.35 5.96
N VAL A 169 7.72 3.76 6.37
CA VAL A 169 6.47 4.50 6.57
C VAL A 169 6.24 4.80 8.04
N SER A 170 5.93 6.05 8.35
CA SER A 170 5.43 6.48 9.64
C SER A 170 3.96 6.88 9.56
N GLY A 171 3.20 6.59 10.62
CA GLY A 171 1.79 6.94 10.69
C GLY A 171 1.06 6.18 11.78
N TYR A 172 -0.23 6.39 11.87
CA TYR A 172 -1.08 5.74 12.87
C TYR A 172 -1.80 4.51 12.30
N ALA A 173 -1.67 3.39 13.00
CA ALA A 173 -2.51 2.21 12.79
C ALA A 173 -2.59 1.39 14.08
N VAL A 174 -3.77 0.86 14.37
CA VAL A 174 -3.98 0.00 15.54
C VAL A 174 -3.52 -1.42 15.22
N GLY A 175 -2.75 -2.03 16.12
CA GLY A 175 -2.32 -3.43 15.99
C GLY A 175 -1.29 -3.68 14.88
N ASN A 176 -0.62 -2.65 14.36
CA ASN A 176 0.44 -2.80 13.37
C ASN A 176 1.82 -2.85 14.06
N PRO A 177 2.49 -4.01 14.12
CA PRO A 177 3.78 -4.16 14.79
C PRO A 177 4.94 -3.48 14.02
N MET A 178 4.80 -3.26 12.72
CA MET A 178 5.82 -2.61 11.90
C MET A 178 5.63 -1.09 11.88
N ASN A 179 5.53 -0.48 13.05
CA ASN A 179 5.39 0.97 13.21
C ASN A 179 6.67 1.52 13.88
N LEU A 180 7.53 2.13 13.09
CA LEU A 180 8.82 2.66 13.55
C LEU A 180 8.64 3.66 14.70
N VAL A 181 7.68 4.58 14.59
CA VAL A 181 7.43 5.62 15.61
C VAL A 181 7.00 4.97 16.92
N LEU A 182 6.11 3.96 16.86
CA LEU A 182 5.68 3.21 18.02
C LEU A 182 6.88 2.45 18.64
N GLY A 183 7.71 1.82 17.82
CA GLY A 183 8.90 1.10 18.28
C GLY A 183 9.87 2.02 19.01
N ILE A 184 10.18 3.19 18.47
CA ILE A 184 11.04 4.19 19.10
C ILE A 184 10.40 4.71 20.40
N GLY A 185 9.11 5.03 20.39
CA GLY A 185 8.39 5.51 21.57
C GLY A 185 8.36 4.49 22.70
N LEU A 186 8.11 3.22 22.41
CA LEU A 186 8.13 2.14 23.38
C LEU A 186 9.54 1.94 23.96
N TYR A 187 10.56 1.90 23.10
CA TYR A 187 11.96 1.79 23.54
C TYR A 187 12.37 2.96 24.47
N ALA A 188 11.99 4.19 24.09
CA ALA A 188 12.26 5.36 24.91
C ALA A 188 11.56 5.31 26.28
N ALA A 189 10.30 4.84 26.32
CA ALA A 189 9.54 4.68 27.54
C ALA A 189 10.19 3.64 28.49
N VAL A 190 10.62 2.51 27.94
CA VAL A 190 11.34 1.46 28.71
C VAL A 190 12.66 1.98 29.24
N CYS A 191 13.47 2.67 28.43
CA CYS A 191 14.73 3.27 28.89
C CYS A 191 14.49 4.27 30.03
N LYS A 192 13.46 5.11 29.92
CA LYS A 192 13.10 6.07 30.95
C LYS A 192 12.71 5.39 32.26
N GLU A 193 11.89 4.36 32.21
CA GLU A 193 11.44 3.61 33.39
C GLU A 193 12.63 2.93 34.10
N LEU A 194 13.58 2.40 33.34
CA LEU A 194 14.76 1.74 33.86
C LEU A 194 15.91 2.70 34.24
N GLY A 195 15.74 4.02 34.12
CA GLY A 195 16.78 5.01 34.35
C GLY A 195 17.97 4.88 33.39
N MET A 196 17.76 4.26 32.21
CA MET A 196 18.81 4.05 31.21
C MET A 196 18.82 5.19 30.18
N PRO A 197 20.00 5.58 29.67
CA PRO A 197 20.08 6.54 28.60
C PRO A 197 19.50 5.95 27.32
N LEU A 198 18.77 6.78 26.54
CA LEU A 198 18.29 6.41 25.22
C LEU A 198 19.48 6.35 24.25
N ARG A 199 19.92 5.14 23.93
CA ARG A 199 21.00 4.88 22.97
C ARG A 199 20.43 4.24 21.70
N PHE A 200 21.09 4.46 20.57
CA PHE A 200 20.73 3.75 19.36
C PHE A 200 20.97 2.23 19.55
N PRO A 201 19.94 1.37 19.33
CA PRO A 201 20.03 -0.05 19.67
C PRO A 201 20.71 -0.91 18.59
N GLY A 202 21.22 -0.31 17.52
CA GLY A 202 21.85 -0.99 16.39
C GLY A 202 23.37 -0.90 16.35
N SER A 203 23.96 -1.41 15.28
CA SER A 203 25.40 -1.28 15.01
C SER A 203 25.77 0.16 14.61
N VAL A 204 27.08 0.48 14.67
CA VAL A 204 27.61 1.77 14.20
C VAL A 204 27.25 2.00 12.73
N GLY A 205 27.42 0.99 11.88
CA GLY A 205 27.06 1.12 10.46
C GLY A 205 25.57 1.37 10.22
N ALA A 206 24.69 0.82 11.07
CA ALA A 206 23.26 1.13 10.98
C ALA A 206 22.93 2.55 11.47
N TYR A 207 23.70 3.07 12.46
CA TYR A 207 23.55 4.45 12.94
C TYR A 207 23.98 5.47 11.90
N GLU A 208 25.04 5.17 11.16
CA GLU A 208 25.62 6.05 10.12
C GLU A 208 24.88 5.94 8.78
N ALA A 209 24.05 4.91 8.60
CA ALA A 209 23.30 4.71 7.36
C ALA A 209 22.22 5.78 7.18
N LEU A 210 22.07 6.25 5.95
CA LEU A 210 20.97 7.14 5.60
C LEU A 210 19.66 6.37 5.61
N HIS A 211 18.67 6.91 6.31
CA HIS A 211 17.31 6.40 6.32
C HIS A 211 16.35 7.49 5.86
N GLN A 212 15.38 7.09 5.06
CA GLN A 212 14.31 7.95 4.61
C GLN A 212 12.99 7.43 5.16
N ILE A 213 12.14 8.34 5.62
CA ILE A 213 10.82 8.03 6.19
C ILE A 213 9.78 8.88 5.48
N ALA A 214 8.70 8.25 5.03
CA ALA A 214 7.52 8.93 4.48
C ALA A 214 6.38 8.92 5.51
N ASP A 215 5.70 10.06 5.63
CA ASP A 215 4.48 10.14 6.43
C ASP A 215 3.30 9.54 5.63
N ALA A 216 2.45 8.75 6.30
CA ALA A 216 1.29 8.13 5.68
C ALA A 216 0.32 9.15 5.05
N ARG A 217 0.25 10.38 5.60
CA ARG A 217 -0.55 11.47 5.01
C ARG A 217 0.01 11.95 3.69
N GLN A 218 1.35 11.99 3.55
CA GLN A 218 2.00 12.32 2.29
C GLN A 218 1.78 11.23 1.25
N ILE A 219 1.86 9.95 1.66
CA ILE A 219 1.52 8.83 0.77
C ILE A 219 0.05 8.92 0.34
N GLY A 220 -0.86 9.27 1.25
CA GLY A 220 -2.26 9.53 0.94
C GLY A 220 -2.45 10.66 -0.07
N ALA A 221 -1.69 11.76 0.06
CA ALA A 221 -1.73 12.87 -0.88
C ALA A 221 -1.19 12.47 -2.26
N ALA A 222 -0.08 11.72 -2.31
CA ALA A 222 0.49 11.17 -3.54
C ALA A 222 -0.49 10.20 -4.23
N ALA A 223 -1.16 9.34 -3.46
CA ALA A 223 -2.15 8.39 -3.97
C ALA A 223 -3.38 9.11 -4.56
N ALA A 224 -3.88 10.16 -3.91
CA ALA A 224 -4.97 10.97 -4.42
C ALA A 224 -4.58 11.72 -5.70
N TRP A 225 -3.37 12.28 -5.76
CA TRP A 225 -2.83 12.89 -6.97
C TRP A 225 -2.69 11.87 -8.10
N ALA A 226 -2.05 10.74 -7.83
CA ALA A 226 -1.80 9.69 -8.83
C ALA A 226 -3.11 9.10 -9.40
N ALA A 227 -4.17 9.05 -8.60
CA ALA A 227 -5.48 8.61 -9.05
C ALA A 227 -6.07 9.48 -10.15
N ASP A 228 -5.81 10.79 -10.13
CA ASP A 228 -6.40 11.76 -11.05
C ASP A 228 -5.45 12.19 -12.17
N ALA A 229 -4.14 12.15 -11.95
CA ALA A 229 -3.15 12.68 -12.88
C ALA A 229 -2.98 11.78 -14.12
N PRO A 230 -3.22 12.27 -15.35
CA PRO A 230 -2.92 11.50 -16.56
C PRO A 230 -1.42 11.19 -16.70
N ALA A 231 -0.55 12.10 -16.23
CA ALA A 231 0.90 11.90 -16.24
C ALA A 231 1.40 10.79 -15.30
N ALA A 232 0.54 10.27 -14.44
CA ALA A 232 0.86 9.15 -13.56
C ALA A 232 0.48 7.78 -14.14
N GLU A 233 -0.14 7.74 -15.31
CA GLU A 233 -0.61 6.50 -15.90
C GLU A 233 0.53 5.60 -16.36
N ASP A 234 0.47 4.34 -15.91
CA ASP A 234 1.40 3.27 -16.24
C ASP A 234 2.85 3.56 -15.79
N GLU A 235 2.99 4.34 -14.70
CA GLU A 235 4.26 4.80 -14.15
C GLU A 235 4.44 4.41 -12.68
N ALA A 236 5.70 4.48 -12.22
CA ALA A 236 6.09 4.31 -10.83
C ALA A 236 6.68 5.62 -10.27
N PHE A 237 6.42 5.90 -8.98
CA PHE A 237 6.91 7.11 -8.31
C PHE A 237 7.44 6.80 -6.93
N ASN A 238 8.63 7.31 -6.61
CA ASN A 238 9.09 7.42 -5.24
C ASN A 238 8.24 8.43 -4.48
N VAL A 239 7.86 8.10 -3.25
CA VAL A 239 7.08 8.98 -2.39
C VAL A 239 7.85 9.22 -1.11
N THR A 240 8.37 10.44 -0.93
CA THR A 240 9.27 10.77 0.19
C THR A 240 8.85 12.08 0.85
#